data_ed4c1da6630801f8218f35e04493b007
#
_entry.id   ed4c1da6630801f8218f35e04493b007
#
_cell.length_a   1.000
_cell.length_b   1.000
_cell.length_c   1.000
_cell.angle_alpha   90.00
_cell.angle_beta   90.00
_cell.angle_gamma   90.00
#
_symmetry.space_group_name_H-M   'P 1'
#
loop_
_entity.id
_entity.type
_entity.pdbx_description
1 polymer ?
#
loop_
_entity_poly.entity_id
_entity_poly.type
_entity_poly.pdbx_seq_one_letter_code
_entity_poly.pdbx_strand_id
1 'polypeptide(L)'
;MLSYGRLPGNKYMINWPIEGNDFYANIVEMSHADRRKAIERAKHHTLCFVYFLQHELGYNTIGIADDEYPTPDHLPLIPYHRESRRIHGLVRFTYNHAHSPYSASLYRTNIAVGDYPVDHHHSRYTGSERLPRLYFHPIPSFGVPLGVMIPQGVSRMIVAEKSVSVSNIINGTTRLQPVVMQLGTAAGALAALSVKQGGDVNGVAVRDVQNAVLDAGGYLMPLLDAEVQSPLFAPLQRVACTGLLHGEGKRVGWSNQFWIGADSVLTRQS
;
A
#
# COMPACT_ATOMS: atom_id res chain seq x y z
N MET A 1 -9.15 19.17 -10.33
CA MET A 1 -9.26 18.59 -8.97
C MET A 1 -10.68 18.11 -8.64
N LEU A 2 -11.70 18.97 -8.63
CA LEU A 2 -13.06 18.56 -8.23
C LEU A 2 -13.62 17.42 -9.10
N SER A 3 -13.39 17.43 -10.41
CA SER A 3 -13.82 16.35 -11.31
C SER A 3 -13.20 14.98 -10.96
N TYR A 4 -11.93 14.99 -10.56
CA TYR A 4 -11.21 13.80 -10.12
C TYR A 4 -11.80 13.22 -8.82
N GLY A 5 -12.13 14.09 -7.86
CA GLY A 5 -12.59 13.68 -6.54
C GLY A 5 -14.11 13.53 -6.41
N ARG A 6 -14.85 13.58 -7.51
CA ARG A 6 -16.33 13.52 -7.46
C ARG A 6 -16.82 12.16 -6.95
N LEU A 7 -17.69 12.20 -5.96
CA LEU A 7 -18.32 11.04 -5.32
C LEU A 7 -19.85 11.08 -5.51
N PRO A 8 -20.55 9.99 -5.29
CA PRO A 8 -22.03 9.99 -5.21
C PRO A 8 -22.55 10.98 -4.15
N GLY A 9 -23.80 11.41 -4.28
CA GLY A 9 -24.41 12.29 -3.28
C GLY A 9 -23.91 13.74 -3.33
N ASN A 10 -23.44 14.21 -4.50
CA ASN A 10 -22.92 15.57 -4.68
C ASN A 10 -21.74 15.91 -3.75
N LYS A 11 -20.90 14.93 -3.46
CA LYS A 11 -19.70 15.06 -2.61
C LYS A 11 -18.44 15.06 -3.43
N TYR A 12 -17.38 15.55 -2.82
CA TYR A 12 -16.06 15.59 -3.43
C TYR A 12 -15.00 15.18 -2.40
N MET A 13 -14.17 14.20 -2.75
CA MET A 13 -12.95 13.92 -2.03
C MET A 13 -11.89 14.93 -2.45
N ILE A 14 -11.54 15.83 -1.55
CA ILE A 14 -10.50 16.83 -1.79
C ILE A 14 -9.14 16.21 -1.46
N ASN A 15 -8.37 15.93 -2.49
CA ASN A 15 -7.00 15.44 -2.37
C ASN A 15 -6.04 16.42 -3.05
N TRP A 16 -5.65 17.47 -2.33
CA TRP A 16 -4.62 18.40 -2.75
C TRP A 16 -3.47 18.37 -1.75
N PRO A 17 -2.56 17.39 -1.86
CA PRO A 17 -1.62 17.12 -0.79
C PRO A 17 -0.59 18.24 -0.59
N ILE A 18 0.22 18.51 -1.61
CA ILE A 18 1.33 19.45 -1.49
C ILE A 18 0.79 20.88 -1.49
N GLU A 19 1.12 21.65 -0.43
CA GLU A 19 0.67 23.03 -0.21
C GLU A 19 -0.85 23.22 -0.17
N GLY A 20 -1.59 22.13 -0.01
CA GLY A 20 -3.04 22.12 0.13
C GLY A 20 -3.48 21.62 1.51
N ASN A 21 -4.20 20.50 1.55
CA ASN A 21 -4.76 19.97 2.80
C ASN A 21 -3.85 18.95 3.53
N ASP A 22 -2.61 18.76 3.11
CA ASP A 22 -1.63 18.00 3.90
C ASP A 22 -1.16 18.80 5.10
N PHE A 23 -1.12 18.13 6.25
CA PHE A 23 -0.56 18.68 7.48
C PHE A 23 0.59 17.80 7.96
N TYR A 24 1.80 18.37 8.04
CA TYR A 24 2.96 17.63 8.55
C TYR A 24 2.97 17.63 10.08
N ALA A 25 2.96 16.43 10.66
CA ALA A 25 3.16 16.23 12.09
C ALA A 25 3.78 14.86 12.35
N ASN A 26 4.92 14.83 13.02
CA ASN A 26 5.47 13.58 13.55
C ASN A 26 4.81 13.27 14.90
N ILE A 27 3.70 12.54 14.90
CA ILE A 27 2.93 12.21 16.10
C ILE A 27 3.39 10.91 16.79
N VAL A 28 4.38 10.20 16.21
CA VAL A 28 4.75 8.85 16.65
C VAL A 28 5.25 8.83 18.09
N GLU A 29 6.11 9.79 18.46
CA GLU A 29 6.70 9.88 19.80
C GLU A 29 6.00 10.94 20.71
N MET A 30 4.95 11.56 20.23
CA MET A 30 4.20 12.56 21.02
C MET A 30 3.48 11.94 22.21
N SER A 31 3.42 12.68 23.32
CA SER A 31 2.49 12.38 24.40
C SER A 31 1.04 12.36 23.89
N HIS A 32 0.15 11.70 24.63
CA HIS A 32 -1.26 11.68 24.27
C HIS A 32 -1.88 13.09 24.18
N ALA A 33 -1.48 13.99 25.10
CA ALA A 33 -1.93 15.39 25.10
C ALA A 33 -1.42 16.17 23.88
N ASP A 34 -0.14 16.02 23.53
CA ASP A 34 0.44 16.73 22.39
C ASP A 34 -0.07 16.19 21.05
N ARG A 35 -0.30 14.87 20.97
CA ARG A 35 -0.95 14.25 19.81
C ARG A 35 -2.34 14.85 19.56
N ARG A 36 -3.15 15.02 20.62
CA ARG A 36 -4.46 15.65 20.54
C ARG A 36 -4.35 17.07 19.99
N LYS A 37 -3.43 17.89 20.53
CA LYS A 37 -3.18 19.24 20.03
C LYS A 37 -2.73 19.26 18.57
N ALA A 38 -1.92 18.29 18.15
CA ALA A 38 -1.49 18.15 16.76
C ALA A 38 -2.66 17.82 15.82
N ILE A 39 -3.57 16.94 16.26
CA ILE A 39 -4.79 16.59 15.51
C ILE A 39 -5.71 17.81 15.37
N GLU A 40 -5.92 18.58 16.45
CA GLU A 40 -6.72 19.79 16.38
C GLU A 40 -6.12 20.85 15.42
N ARG A 41 -4.79 21.00 15.40
CA ARG A 41 -4.14 21.87 14.41
C ARG A 41 -4.32 21.36 12.99
N ALA A 42 -4.29 20.04 12.77
CA ALA A 42 -4.53 19.43 11.45
C ALA A 42 -5.97 19.67 10.97
N LYS A 43 -6.96 19.53 11.86
CA LYS A 43 -8.36 19.87 11.58
C LYS A 43 -8.51 21.36 11.22
N HIS A 44 -7.92 22.23 12.01
CA HIS A 44 -7.94 23.67 11.73
C HIS A 44 -7.31 24.00 10.37
N HIS A 45 -6.17 23.37 10.03
CA HIS A 45 -5.54 23.53 8.72
C HIS A 45 -6.48 23.09 7.58
N THR A 46 -7.20 21.98 7.74
CA THR A 46 -8.21 21.53 6.77
C THR A 46 -9.34 22.55 6.60
N LEU A 47 -9.83 23.13 7.69
CA LEU A 47 -10.86 24.17 7.62
C LEU A 47 -10.35 25.45 6.93
N CYS A 48 -9.11 25.86 7.18
CA CYS A 48 -8.48 26.96 6.46
C CYS A 48 -8.38 26.68 4.95
N PHE A 49 -8.12 25.42 4.58
CA PHE A 49 -8.09 25.04 3.17
C PHE A 49 -9.50 25.08 2.53
N VAL A 50 -10.54 24.64 3.24
CA VAL A 50 -11.92 24.81 2.79
C VAL A 50 -12.29 26.28 2.62
N TYR A 51 -11.92 27.12 3.59
CA TYR A 51 -12.10 28.56 3.48
C TYR A 51 -11.42 29.14 2.22
N PHE A 52 -10.19 28.75 1.94
CA PHE A 52 -9.48 29.15 0.73
C PHE A 52 -10.24 28.71 -0.55
N LEU A 53 -10.76 27.49 -0.60
CA LEU A 53 -11.57 27.02 -1.74
C LEU A 53 -12.81 27.90 -1.94
N GLN A 54 -13.47 28.30 -0.86
CA GLN A 54 -14.67 29.11 -0.89
C GLN A 54 -14.40 30.55 -1.32
N HIS A 55 -13.42 31.20 -0.72
CA HIS A 55 -13.23 32.66 -0.82
C HIS A 55 -12.23 33.06 -1.90
N GLU A 56 -11.16 32.29 -2.09
CA GLU A 56 -10.11 32.63 -3.06
C GLU A 56 -10.36 31.98 -4.42
N LEU A 57 -10.92 30.74 -4.44
CA LEU A 57 -11.20 30.03 -5.68
C LEU A 57 -12.68 30.10 -6.11
N GLY A 58 -13.53 30.74 -5.34
CA GLY A 58 -14.94 30.99 -5.69
C GLY A 58 -15.87 29.77 -5.58
N TYR A 59 -15.44 28.68 -4.95
CA TYR A 59 -16.29 27.50 -4.71
C TYR A 59 -17.16 27.67 -3.46
N ASN A 60 -17.92 28.76 -3.39
CA ASN A 60 -18.65 29.20 -2.21
C ASN A 60 -19.77 28.25 -1.73
N THR A 61 -20.14 27.27 -2.53
CA THR A 61 -21.14 26.23 -2.18
C THR A 61 -20.52 24.95 -1.61
N ILE A 62 -19.19 24.83 -1.58
CA ILE A 62 -18.51 23.67 -1.01
C ILE A 62 -18.37 23.88 0.51
N GLY A 63 -18.67 22.86 1.29
CA GLY A 63 -18.47 22.80 2.73
C GLY A 63 -18.00 21.42 3.17
N ILE A 64 -17.85 21.23 4.47
CA ILE A 64 -17.63 19.89 5.03
C ILE A 64 -18.93 19.07 4.89
N ALA A 65 -18.82 17.82 4.44
CA ALA A 65 -19.95 16.92 4.40
C ALA A 65 -20.41 16.58 5.82
N ASP A 66 -21.69 16.74 6.10
CA ASP A 66 -22.26 16.61 7.45
C ASP A 66 -22.76 15.19 7.75
N ASP A 67 -22.74 14.30 6.76
CA ASP A 67 -23.24 12.92 6.83
C ASP A 67 -22.16 11.84 6.69
N GLU A 68 -20.86 12.22 6.62
CA GLU A 68 -19.75 11.26 6.49
C GLU A 68 -19.18 10.78 7.84
N TYR A 69 -19.08 11.70 8.81
CA TYR A 69 -18.51 11.39 10.12
C TYR A 69 -19.46 11.78 11.25
N PRO A 70 -19.78 10.86 12.17
CA PRO A 70 -20.70 11.12 13.27
C PRO A 70 -20.01 11.89 14.42
N THR A 71 -19.30 12.95 14.09
CA THR A 71 -18.57 13.81 15.01
C THR A 71 -19.19 15.21 15.02
N PRO A 72 -19.12 15.99 16.12
CA PRO A 72 -19.69 17.32 16.16
C PRO A 72 -19.10 18.31 15.13
N ASP A 73 -17.88 18.08 14.69
CA ASP A 73 -17.18 18.89 13.68
C ASP A 73 -17.23 18.28 12.28
N HIS A 74 -17.92 17.15 12.10
CA HIS A 74 -18.03 16.42 10.84
C HIS A 74 -16.66 16.04 10.23
N LEU A 75 -15.61 15.95 11.05
CA LEU A 75 -14.28 15.52 10.67
C LEU A 75 -13.97 14.15 11.31
N PRO A 76 -13.09 13.34 10.71
CA PRO A 76 -12.77 12.03 11.26
C PRO A 76 -12.12 12.14 12.65
N LEU A 77 -12.42 11.21 13.54
CA LEU A 77 -11.78 11.10 14.86
C LEU A 77 -10.28 10.90 14.75
N ILE A 78 -9.86 10.12 13.76
CA ILE A 78 -8.46 9.84 13.46
C ILE A 78 -8.20 10.29 12.02
N PRO A 79 -7.35 11.28 11.79
CA PRO A 79 -7.00 11.71 10.45
C PRO A 79 -6.25 10.61 9.70
N TYR A 80 -6.31 10.63 8.38
CA TYR A 80 -5.54 9.72 7.55
C TYR A 80 -4.04 9.96 7.74
N HIS A 81 -3.31 8.91 8.10
CA HIS A 81 -1.85 8.92 8.21
C HIS A 81 -1.23 8.11 7.09
N ARG A 82 -0.25 8.69 6.40
CA ARG A 82 0.49 7.98 5.34
C ARG A 82 1.55 7.06 5.90
N GLU A 83 2.15 7.43 7.02
CA GLU A 83 3.26 6.72 7.65
C GLU A 83 3.08 6.62 9.15
N SER A 84 3.61 5.53 9.71
CA SER A 84 3.68 5.29 11.13
C SER A 84 4.92 4.43 11.43
N ARG A 85 4.97 3.84 12.63
CA ARG A 85 5.97 2.82 12.95
C ARG A 85 5.80 1.61 12.05
N ARG A 86 6.92 1.06 11.63
CA ARG A 86 7.00 -0.19 10.89
C ARG A 86 7.72 -1.23 11.73
N ILE A 87 7.28 -2.47 11.67
CA ILE A 87 7.92 -3.57 12.39
C ILE A 87 9.28 -3.93 11.78
N HIS A 88 10.10 -4.61 12.55
CA HIS A 88 11.19 -5.42 12.06
C HIS A 88 10.63 -6.81 11.75
N GLY A 89 10.28 -7.05 10.48
CA GLY A 89 9.75 -8.33 10.01
C GLY A 89 10.86 -9.32 9.63
N LEU A 90 10.46 -10.57 9.37
CA LEU A 90 11.37 -11.59 8.83
C LEU A 90 12.00 -11.15 7.50
N VAL A 91 11.31 -10.33 6.75
CA VAL A 91 11.77 -9.66 5.54
C VAL A 91 11.58 -8.16 5.69
N ARG A 92 12.59 -7.37 5.33
CA ARG A 92 12.45 -5.93 5.09
C ARG A 92 12.38 -5.69 3.58
N PHE A 93 11.20 -5.40 3.07
CA PHE A 93 10.99 -5.11 1.66
C PHE A 93 11.48 -3.69 1.33
N THR A 94 12.28 -3.57 0.28
CA THR A 94 12.93 -2.31 -0.10
C THR A 94 12.68 -1.99 -1.57
N TYR A 95 13.05 -0.78 -1.99
CA TYR A 95 12.99 -0.34 -3.37
C TYR A 95 13.69 -1.32 -4.34
N ASN A 96 14.87 -1.81 -3.98
CA ASN A 96 15.63 -2.72 -4.84
C ASN A 96 14.88 -4.03 -5.12
N HIS A 97 14.14 -4.53 -4.14
CA HIS A 97 13.32 -5.73 -4.32
C HIS A 97 12.13 -5.52 -5.26
N ALA A 98 11.54 -4.32 -5.25
CA ALA A 98 10.45 -3.98 -6.17
C ALA A 98 10.97 -3.65 -7.58
N HIS A 99 12.08 -2.91 -7.68
CA HIS A 99 12.68 -2.51 -8.95
C HIS A 99 13.24 -3.70 -9.73
N SER A 100 13.82 -4.66 -9.04
CA SER A 100 14.45 -5.86 -9.64
C SER A 100 13.93 -7.12 -8.94
N PRO A 101 12.67 -7.52 -9.19
CA PRO A 101 11.99 -8.55 -8.41
C PRO A 101 12.69 -9.91 -8.42
N TYR A 102 13.39 -10.24 -9.51
CA TYR A 102 14.09 -11.52 -9.63
C TYR A 102 15.56 -11.50 -9.16
N SER A 103 16.07 -10.35 -8.69
CA SER A 103 17.42 -10.26 -8.12
C SER A 103 17.56 -10.98 -6.77
N ALA A 104 16.45 -11.29 -6.11
CA ALA A 104 16.38 -12.03 -4.87
C ALA A 104 15.20 -13.01 -4.91
N SER A 105 15.24 -14.07 -4.11
CA SER A 105 14.18 -15.09 -4.08
C SER A 105 12.86 -14.64 -3.40
N LEU A 106 12.75 -13.40 -2.99
CA LEU A 106 11.59 -12.89 -2.25
C LEU A 106 10.27 -12.99 -3.01
N TYR A 107 10.29 -12.83 -4.33
CA TYR A 107 9.09 -12.99 -5.17
C TYR A 107 8.41 -14.36 -4.99
N ARG A 108 9.17 -15.39 -4.58
CA ARG A 108 8.62 -16.72 -4.30
C ARG A 108 7.68 -16.74 -3.10
N THR A 109 7.71 -15.70 -2.30
CA THR A 109 6.90 -15.58 -1.07
C THR A 109 5.84 -14.49 -1.15
N ASN A 110 5.58 -13.96 -2.35
CA ASN A 110 4.60 -12.91 -2.56
C ASN A 110 3.19 -13.34 -2.17
N ILE A 111 2.44 -12.40 -1.58
CA ILE A 111 1.06 -12.60 -1.09
C ILE A 111 0.13 -11.42 -1.43
N ALA A 112 0.67 -10.38 -2.04
CA ALA A 112 -0.05 -9.21 -2.50
C ALA A 112 0.72 -8.59 -3.67
N VAL A 113 0.06 -7.73 -4.44
CA VAL A 113 0.67 -7.00 -5.55
C VAL A 113 0.40 -5.51 -5.46
N GLY A 114 1.30 -4.71 -6.02
CA GLY A 114 1.17 -3.26 -6.10
C GLY A 114 1.56 -2.75 -7.48
N ASP A 115 0.89 -1.68 -7.89
CA ASP A 115 1.14 -0.97 -9.14
C ASP A 115 0.93 0.53 -8.92
N TYR A 116 1.95 1.19 -8.41
CA TYR A 116 1.93 2.63 -8.23
C TYR A 116 3.36 3.16 -8.09
N PRO A 117 3.70 4.32 -8.67
CA PRO A 117 4.99 4.94 -8.45
C PRO A 117 5.22 5.29 -6.98
N VAL A 118 6.48 5.48 -6.59
CA VAL A 118 6.82 5.91 -5.23
C VAL A 118 6.31 7.33 -5.01
N ASP A 119 5.38 7.48 -4.09
CA ASP A 119 4.75 8.75 -3.75
C ASP A 119 4.99 9.13 -2.29
N HIS A 120 5.78 10.18 -2.09
CA HIS A 120 6.09 10.73 -0.78
C HIS A 120 5.83 12.23 -0.70
N HIS A 121 5.42 12.69 0.47
CA HIS A 121 5.06 14.07 0.76
C HIS A 121 6.03 14.69 1.77
N HIS A 122 7.31 14.73 1.41
CA HIS A 122 8.40 15.18 2.29
C HIS A 122 8.71 16.68 2.20
N SER A 123 7.96 17.47 1.45
CA SER A 123 8.28 18.87 1.14
C SER A 123 8.49 19.77 2.36
N ARG A 124 7.92 19.40 3.51
CA ARG A 124 8.03 20.15 4.78
C ARG A 124 8.86 19.44 5.85
N TYR A 125 9.62 18.42 5.48
CA TYR A 125 10.50 17.74 6.43
C TYR A 125 11.66 18.66 6.82
N THR A 126 11.82 18.89 8.12
CA THR A 126 12.83 19.79 8.69
C THR A 126 13.99 19.06 9.37
N GLY A 127 14.05 17.73 9.25
CA GLY A 127 15.12 16.92 9.82
C GLY A 127 16.48 17.13 9.14
N SER A 128 17.56 16.73 9.80
CA SER A 128 18.92 16.87 9.31
C SER A 128 19.26 15.96 8.11
N GLU A 129 18.50 14.89 7.92
CA GLU A 129 18.71 13.98 6.79
C GLU A 129 18.06 14.54 5.54
N ARG A 130 18.84 14.59 4.46
CA ARG A 130 18.30 14.89 3.13
C ARG A 130 17.50 13.69 2.64
N LEU A 131 16.18 13.84 2.56
CA LEU A 131 15.33 12.87 1.90
C LEU A 131 15.45 13.00 0.38
N PRO A 132 15.47 11.89 -0.36
CA PRO A 132 15.48 11.95 -1.82
C PRO A 132 14.18 12.56 -2.33
N ARG A 133 14.27 13.35 -3.39
CA ARG A 133 13.10 13.88 -4.10
C ARG A 133 12.50 12.76 -4.96
N LEU A 134 11.54 12.03 -4.41
CA LEU A 134 10.86 10.90 -5.06
C LEU A 134 9.42 11.29 -5.40
N TYR A 135 9.25 12.33 -6.19
CA TYR A 135 7.93 12.74 -6.66
C TYR A 135 7.48 11.81 -7.78
N PHE A 136 6.53 10.91 -7.47
CA PHE A 136 6.04 9.89 -8.39
C PHE A 136 7.16 9.13 -9.12
N HIS A 137 8.22 8.79 -8.37
CA HIS A 137 9.33 8.04 -8.94
C HIS A 137 8.85 6.66 -9.42
N PRO A 138 9.02 6.37 -10.72
CA PRO A 138 8.47 5.15 -11.31
C PRO A 138 9.21 3.90 -10.82
N ILE A 139 8.43 2.87 -10.56
CA ILE A 139 8.92 1.50 -10.33
C ILE A 139 8.04 0.53 -11.13
N PRO A 140 8.52 -0.66 -11.50
CA PRO A 140 7.68 -1.71 -12.05
C PRO A 140 6.55 -2.09 -11.09
N SER A 141 5.49 -2.72 -11.59
CA SER A 141 4.54 -3.44 -10.74
C SER A 141 5.29 -4.51 -9.96
N PHE A 142 4.91 -4.74 -8.72
CA PHE A 142 5.69 -5.57 -7.80
C PHE A 142 4.80 -6.48 -6.96
N GLY A 143 5.39 -7.55 -6.45
CA GLY A 143 4.78 -8.38 -5.42
C GLY A 143 5.33 -8.06 -4.03
N VAL A 144 4.53 -8.26 -3.01
CA VAL A 144 4.90 -8.04 -1.61
C VAL A 144 5.09 -9.38 -0.91
N PRO A 145 6.27 -9.67 -0.32
CA PRO A 145 6.58 -10.95 0.30
C PRO A 145 5.91 -11.13 1.68
N LEU A 146 5.51 -12.36 2.01
CA LEU A 146 4.83 -12.72 3.26
C LEU A 146 5.59 -12.26 4.51
N GLY A 147 6.92 -12.39 4.51
CA GLY A 147 7.76 -12.12 5.67
C GLY A 147 7.74 -10.66 6.15
N VAL A 148 7.16 -9.71 5.38
CA VAL A 148 6.97 -8.32 5.84
C VAL A 148 5.94 -8.20 6.97
N MET A 149 5.05 -9.19 7.09
CA MET A 149 3.93 -9.20 8.03
C MET A 149 4.27 -9.90 9.36
N ILE A 150 5.35 -10.65 9.41
CA ILE A 150 5.72 -11.51 10.54
C ILE A 150 6.85 -10.84 11.31
N PRO A 151 6.61 -10.33 12.56
CA PRO A 151 7.64 -9.67 13.37
C PRO A 151 8.75 -10.62 13.77
N GLN A 152 9.99 -10.12 13.80
CA GLN A 152 11.11 -10.86 14.42
C GLN A 152 10.98 -10.85 15.94
N GLY A 153 11.28 -11.97 16.56
CA GLY A 153 11.34 -12.09 18.03
C GLY A 153 9.99 -12.00 18.76
N VAL A 154 8.88 -11.97 18.02
CA VAL A 154 7.51 -11.97 18.59
C VAL A 154 6.73 -13.10 17.96
N SER A 155 6.24 -14.01 18.79
CA SER A 155 5.40 -15.13 18.36
C SER A 155 3.92 -14.74 18.33
N ARG A 156 3.13 -15.45 17.53
CA ARG A 156 1.66 -15.34 17.45
C ARG A 156 1.16 -13.92 17.11
N MET A 157 1.96 -13.16 16.38
CA MET A 157 1.62 -11.81 15.95
C MET A 157 1.76 -11.69 14.44
N ILE A 158 0.78 -11.06 13.82
CA ILE A 158 0.78 -10.70 12.40
C ILE A 158 0.52 -9.21 12.32
N VAL A 159 1.28 -8.51 11.50
CA VAL A 159 1.10 -7.07 11.25
C VAL A 159 0.74 -6.88 9.80
N ALA A 160 -0.32 -6.15 9.56
CA ALA A 160 -0.78 -5.79 8.23
C ALA A 160 -0.76 -4.26 8.04
N GLU A 161 -1.24 -3.81 6.90
CA GLU A 161 -1.44 -2.42 6.55
C GLU A 161 -0.11 -1.66 6.44
N LYS A 162 -0.03 -0.39 6.84
CA LYS A 162 1.14 0.49 6.67
C LYS A 162 2.29 0.20 7.64
N SER A 163 2.05 -0.63 8.65
CA SER A 163 3.03 -0.96 9.68
C SER A 163 3.88 -2.20 9.36
N VAL A 164 3.70 -2.80 8.19
CA VAL A 164 4.52 -3.91 7.69
C VAL A 164 6.00 -3.51 7.54
N SER A 165 6.88 -4.51 7.51
CA SER A 165 8.33 -4.31 7.43
C SER A 165 8.80 -3.89 6.03
N VAL A 166 8.68 -2.60 5.75
CA VAL A 166 9.12 -2.00 4.49
C VAL A 166 10.06 -0.80 4.76
N SER A 167 10.88 -0.44 3.78
CA SER A 167 11.66 0.80 3.88
C SER A 167 10.76 2.03 3.71
N ASN A 168 11.23 3.21 4.15
CA ASN A 168 10.50 4.45 3.95
C ASN A 168 10.16 4.67 2.46
N ILE A 169 11.14 4.51 1.58
CA ILE A 169 10.93 4.71 0.14
C ILE A 169 9.80 3.83 -0.40
N ILE A 170 9.85 2.52 -0.13
CA ILE A 170 8.86 1.60 -0.67
C ILE A 170 7.49 1.74 0.02
N ASN A 171 7.44 2.29 1.23
CA ASN A 171 6.18 2.63 1.86
C ASN A 171 5.35 3.63 1.02
N GLY A 172 6.01 4.48 0.25
CA GLY A 172 5.34 5.41 -0.66
C GLY A 172 4.42 4.75 -1.69
N THR A 173 4.59 3.47 -1.95
CA THR A 173 3.75 2.69 -2.85
C THR A 173 2.97 1.57 -2.15
N THR A 174 3.57 0.88 -1.16
CA THR A 174 2.89 -0.22 -0.45
C THR A 174 1.77 0.23 0.48
N ARG A 175 1.73 1.51 0.87
CA ARG A 175 0.68 2.11 1.69
C ARG A 175 -0.64 2.35 0.95
N LEU A 176 -0.67 2.15 -0.36
CA LEU A 176 -1.87 2.38 -1.17
C LEU A 176 -2.96 1.36 -0.81
N GLN A 177 -4.20 1.84 -0.79
CA GLN A 177 -5.34 1.05 -0.33
C GLN A 177 -5.47 -0.32 -1.02
N PRO A 178 -5.30 -0.47 -2.35
CA PRO A 178 -5.36 -1.79 -2.97
C PRO A 178 -4.33 -2.79 -2.43
N VAL A 179 -3.11 -2.33 -2.13
CA VAL A 179 -2.07 -3.17 -1.51
C VAL A 179 -2.45 -3.51 -0.07
N VAL A 180 -2.90 -2.52 0.69
CA VAL A 180 -3.31 -2.67 2.10
C VAL A 180 -4.44 -3.67 2.25
N MET A 181 -5.44 -3.64 1.38
CA MET A 181 -6.55 -4.60 1.37
C MET A 181 -6.06 -6.03 1.10
N GLN A 182 -5.18 -6.23 0.13
CA GLN A 182 -4.58 -7.53 -0.16
C GLN A 182 -3.74 -8.05 1.01
N LEU A 183 -2.98 -7.17 1.68
CA LEU A 183 -2.26 -7.52 2.92
C LEU A 183 -3.23 -7.98 4.01
N GLY A 184 -4.40 -7.34 4.12
CA GLY A 184 -5.47 -7.76 5.03
C GLY A 184 -5.98 -9.18 4.73
N THR A 185 -6.22 -9.48 3.45
CA THR A 185 -6.61 -10.83 3.00
C THR A 185 -5.54 -11.88 3.35
N ALA A 186 -4.28 -11.57 3.05
CA ALA A 186 -3.16 -12.47 3.37
C ALA A 186 -2.97 -12.65 4.89
N ALA A 187 -3.20 -11.58 5.69
CA ALA A 187 -3.16 -11.65 7.15
C ALA A 187 -4.23 -12.60 7.70
N GLY A 188 -5.46 -12.49 7.19
CA GLY A 188 -6.56 -13.38 7.55
C GLY A 188 -6.27 -14.84 7.20
N ALA A 189 -5.74 -15.10 5.99
CA ALA A 189 -5.32 -16.42 5.56
C ALA A 189 -4.22 -17.01 6.46
N LEU A 190 -3.17 -16.25 6.72
CA LEU A 190 -2.07 -16.65 7.59
C LEU A 190 -2.54 -16.93 9.02
N ALA A 191 -3.40 -16.08 9.57
CA ALA A 191 -3.96 -16.26 10.91
C ALA A 191 -4.79 -17.56 11.00
N ALA A 192 -5.68 -17.78 10.06
CA ALA A 192 -6.53 -18.98 10.03
C ALA A 192 -5.71 -20.28 9.90
N LEU A 193 -4.71 -20.29 9.03
CA LEU A 193 -3.80 -21.43 8.85
C LEU A 193 -2.96 -21.66 10.11
N SER A 194 -2.42 -20.60 10.71
CA SER A 194 -1.62 -20.69 11.93
C SER A 194 -2.43 -21.30 13.09
N VAL A 195 -3.68 -20.89 13.28
CA VAL A 195 -4.57 -21.46 14.32
C VAL A 195 -4.81 -22.96 14.08
N LYS A 196 -5.04 -23.38 12.84
CA LYS A 196 -5.21 -24.78 12.47
C LYS A 196 -3.96 -25.64 12.75
N GLN A 197 -2.78 -25.01 12.75
CA GLN A 197 -1.48 -25.66 12.96
C GLN A 197 -0.91 -25.44 14.37
N GLY A 198 -1.74 -25.10 15.35
CA GLY A 198 -1.33 -24.94 16.75
C GLY A 198 -0.86 -23.54 17.13
N GLY A 199 -1.08 -22.55 16.28
CA GLY A 199 -0.87 -21.10 16.60
C GLY A 199 0.53 -20.58 16.31
N ASP A 200 1.39 -21.33 15.62
CA ASP A 200 2.70 -20.84 15.17
C ASP A 200 2.59 -20.19 13.78
N VAL A 201 2.75 -18.87 13.75
CA VAL A 201 2.73 -18.08 12.50
C VAL A 201 3.95 -18.41 11.61
N ASN A 202 5.11 -18.69 12.22
CA ASN A 202 6.34 -18.96 11.49
C ASN A 202 6.35 -20.36 10.86
N GLY A 203 5.56 -21.29 11.40
CA GLY A 203 5.46 -22.66 10.91
C GLY A 203 4.55 -22.84 9.70
N VAL A 204 3.77 -21.80 9.33
CA VAL A 204 2.85 -21.88 8.19
C VAL A 204 3.62 -21.86 6.87
N ALA A 205 3.39 -22.87 6.04
CA ALA A 205 4.03 -22.94 4.73
C ALA A 205 3.53 -21.79 3.82
N VAL A 206 4.46 -21.11 3.19
CA VAL A 206 4.15 -19.98 2.29
C VAL A 206 3.15 -20.38 1.21
N ARG A 207 3.27 -21.61 0.67
CA ARG A 207 2.38 -22.12 -0.40
C ARG A 207 0.94 -22.27 0.06
N ASP A 208 0.71 -22.61 1.32
CA ASP A 208 -0.65 -22.70 1.87
C ASP A 208 -1.28 -21.30 1.97
N VAL A 209 -0.52 -20.29 2.40
CA VAL A 209 -0.99 -18.91 2.40
C VAL A 209 -1.28 -18.41 0.99
N GLN A 210 -0.39 -18.70 0.04
CA GLN A 210 -0.57 -18.33 -1.37
C GLN A 210 -1.81 -18.98 -1.99
N ASN A 211 -2.06 -20.25 -1.70
CA ASN A 211 -3.27 -20.94 -2.16
C ASN A 211 -4.52 -20.27 -1.57
N ALA A 212 -4.54 -20.00 -0.26
CA ALA A 212 -5.67 -19.33 0.37
C ALA A 212 -5.91 -17.91 -0.18
N VAL A 213 -4.84 -17.17 -0.53
CA VAL A 213 -4.95 -15.85 -1.19
C VAL A 213 -5.56 -15.99 -2.58
N LEU A 214 -5.13 -16.97 -3.38
CA LEU A 214 -5.69 -17.21 -4.71
C LEU A 214 -7.15 -17.67 -4.64
N ASP A 215 -7.48 -18.55 -3.70
CA ASP A 215 -8.86 -19.03 -3.47
C ASP A 215 -9.80 -17.89 -3.05
N ALA A 216 -9.25 -16.85 -2.42
CA ALA A 216 -9.97 -15.61 -2.10
C ALA A 216 -9.99 -14.60 -3.26
N GLY A 217 -9.53 -14.96 -4.46
CA GLY A 217 -9.48 -14.07 -5.62
C GLY A 217 -8.32 -13.07 -5.62
N GLY A 218 -7.31 -13.29 -4.79
CA GLY A 218 -6.12 -12.43 -4.70
C GLY A 218 -5.06 -12.73 -5.75
N TYR A 219 -4.00 -11.93 -5.75
CA TYR A 219 -2.87 -12.00 -6.67
C TYR A 219 -1.58 -12.31 -5.92
N LEU A 220 -0.67 -13.05 -6.56
CA LEU A 220 0.69 -13.27 -6.07
C LEU A 220 1.73 -12.50 -6.89
N MET A 221 1.47 -12.36 -8.19
CA MET A 221 2.30 -11.64 -9.14
C MET A 221 1.41 -10.70 -9.97
N PRO A 222 1.90 -9.50 -10.31
CA PRO A 222 1.12 -8.47 -11.00
C PRO A 222 1.02 -8.71 -12.52
N LEU A 223 0.63 -9.92 -12.94
CA LEU A 223 0.56 -10.34 -14.33
C LEU A 223 -0.61 -9.66 -15.05
N LEU A 224 -0.35 -9.00 -16.19
CA LEU A 224 -1.40 -8.42 -17.03
C LEU A 224 -1.96 -9.40 -18.04
N ASP A 225 -1.16 -10.34 -18.51
CA ASP A 225 -1.54 -11.36 -19.49
C ASP A 225 -2.10 -12.64 -18.86
N ALA A 226 -2.55 -12.56 -17.61
CA ALA A 226 -3.27 -13.60 -16.91
C ALA A 226 -4.64 -13.06 -16.51
N GLU A 227 -5.66 -13.32 -17.34
CA GLU A 227 -7.03 -12.89 -17.05
C GLU A 227 -7.60 -13.59 -15.82
N VAL A 228 -8.20 -12.84 -14.90
CA VAL A 228 -8.71 -13.34 -13.61
C VAL A 228 -9.77 -14.44 -13.80
N GLN A 229 -10.60 -14.35 -14.84
CA GLN A 229 -11.64 -15.31 -15.16
C GLN A 229 -11.10 -16.54 -15.90
N SER A 230 -9.85 -16.52 -16.34
CA SER A 230 -9.23 -17.65 -17.03
C SER A 230 -8.96 -18.81 -16.05
N PRO A 231 -9.23 -20.06 -16.44
CA PRO A 231 -8.83 -21.22 -15.65
C PRO A 231 -7.31 -21.33 -15.48
N LEU A 232 -6.54 -20.61 -16.29
CA LEU A 232 -5.09 -20.55 -16.22
C LEU A 232 -4.59 -19.49 -15.21
N PHE A 233 -5.44 -18.61 -14.69
CA PHE A 233 -5.03 -17.55 -13.77
C PHE A 233 -4.24 -18.07 -12.57
N ALA A 234 -4.85 -18.94 -11.76
CA ALA A 234 -4.21 -19.47 -10.57
C ALA A 234 -2.96 -20.32 -10.87
N PRO A 235 -2.95 -21.22 -11.88
CA PRO A 235 -1.73 -21.88 -12.33
C PRO A 235 -0.60 -20.92 -12.72
N LEU A 236 -0.88 -19.88 -13.51
CA LEU A 236 0.12 -18.88 -13.91
C LEU A 236 0.68 -18.12 -12.71
N GLN A 237 -0.19 -17.68 -11.78
CA GLN A 237 0.23 -17.03 -10.54
C GLN A 237 1.19 -17.91 -9.73
N ARG A 238 0.89 -19.22 -9.60
CA ARG A 238 1.74 -20.17 -8.89
C ARG A 238 3.08 -20.37 -9.60
N VAL A 239 3.08 -20.57 -10.91
CA VAL A 239 4.31 -20.79 -11.70
C VAL A 239 5.21 -19.56 -11.64
N ALA A 240 4.64 -18.36 -11.77
CA ALA A 240 5.39 -17.10 -11.65
C ALA A 240 6.10 -16.96 -10.29
N CYS A 241 5.51 -17.51 -9.21
CA CYS A 241 6.15 -17.53 -7.89
C CYS A 241 7.17 -18.67 -7.70
N THR A 242 7.37 -19.56 -8.68
CA THR A 242 8.40 -20.61 -8.59
C THR A 242 9.75 -20.19 -9.16
N GLY A 243 9.76 -19.21 -10.04
CA GLY A 243 10.93 -18.80 -10.82
C GLY A 243 11.21 -19.69 -12.03
N LEU A 244 10.24 -20.52 -12.42
CA LEU A 244 10.30 -21.28 -13.70
C LEU A 244 10.04 -20.35 -14.89
N LEU A 245 9.18 -19.34 -14.70
CA LEU A 245 8.92 -18.30 -15.67
C LEU A 245 9.18 -16.95 -15.02
N HIS A 246 9.93 -16.08 -15.70
CA HIS A 246 10.17 -14.73 -15.26
C HIS A 246 9.34 -13.78 -16.13
N GLY A 247 8.63 -12.87 -15.50
CA GLY A 247 7.93 -11.80 -16.19
C GLY A 247 8.83 -10.60 -16.44
N GLU A 248 8.40 -9.75 -17.36
CA GLU A 248 9.07 -8.50 -17.71
C GLU A 248 8.21 -7.30 -17.31
N GLY A 249 8.80 -6.38 -16.55
CA GLY A 249 8.17 -5.13 -16.17
C GLY A 249 8.37 -4.08 -17.27
N LYS A 250 7.28 -3.42 -17.69
CA LYS A 250 7.30 -2.29 -18.64
C LYS A 250 6.59 -1.10 -18.02
N ARG A 251 7.16 0.09 -18.19
CA ARG A 251 6.51 1.33 -17.80
C ARG A 251 5.75 1.92 -18.99
N VAL A 252 4.45 2.17 -18.80
CA VAL A 252 3.60 2.81 -19.81
C VAL A 252 2.84 3.98 -19.16
N GLY A 253 3.38 5.18 -19.23
CA GLY A 253 2.81 6.37 -18.62
C GLY A 253 2.74 6.26 -17.09
N TRP A 254 1.54 6.34 -16.53
CA TRP A 254 1.25 6.17 -15.11
C TRP A 254 1.01 4.71 -14.70
N SER A 255 0.83 3.83 -15.68
CA SER A 255 0.60 2.41 -15.49
C SER A 255 1.93 1.67 -15.61
N ASN A 256 2.24 0.86 -14.64
CA ASN A 256 3.30 -0.12 -14.76
C ASN A 256 2.67 -1.42 -15.26
N GLN A 257 3.36 -2.10 -16.15
CA GLN A 257 2.89 -3.34 -16.74
C GLN A 257 3.88 -4.44 -16.41
N PHE A 258 3.36 -5.63 -16.12
CA PHE A 258 4.17 -6.81 -15.89
C PHE A 258 3.60 -7.97 -16.66
N TRP A 259 4.39 -8.53 -17.56
CA TRP A 259 4.00 -9.55 -18.53
C TRP A 259 4.80 -10.81 -18.31
N ILE A 260 4.16 -11.97 -18.29
CA ILE A 260 4.85 -13.27 -18.23
C ILE A 260 5.04 -13.87 -19.62
N GLY A 261 4.37 -13.34 -20.64
CA GLY A 261 4.40 -13.86 -21.99
C GLY A 261 3.62 -15.18 -22.11
N ALA A 262 2.42 -15.24 -21.52
CA ALA A 262 1.62 -16.46 -21.43
C ALA A 262 1.35 -17.12 -22.79
N ASP A 263 1.29 -16.35 -23.86
CA ASP A 263 1.08 -16.81 -25.24
C ASP A 263 2.40 -17.00 -26.02
N SER A 264 3.55 -16.81 -25.38
CA SER A 264 4.85 -16.91 -26.04
C SER A 264 5.29 -18.37 -26.19
N VAL A 265 5.97 -18.64 -27.27
CA VAL A 265 6.59 -19.97 -27.49
C VAL A 265 7.78 -20.12 -26.54
N LEU A 266 7.77 -21.15 -25.70
CA LEU A 266 8.89 -21.51 -24.85
C LEU A 266 10.02 -22.10 -25.71
N THR A 267 11.22 -21.57 -25.57
CA THR A 267 12.43 -22.12 -26.14
C THR A 267 13.25 -22.86 -25.08
N ARG A 268 14.21 -23.71 -25.50
CA ARG A 268 15.11 -24.40 -24.56
C ARG A 268 15.99 -23.44 -23.73
N GLN A 269 16.02 -22.16 -24.10
CA GLN A 269 16.85 -21.12 -23.44
C GLN A 269 16.01 -20.13 -22.63
N SER A 270 14.70 -20.27 -22.64
CA SER A 270 13.77 -19.39 -21.88
C SER A 270 13.44 -19.93 -20.51
#